data_6cf2f9f27a6616dd33ef9bf89fa8a98a
#
_entry.id   6cf2f9f27a6616dd33ef9bf89fa8a98a
#
_cell.length_a   1.000
_cell.length_b   1.000
_cell.length_c   1.000
_cell.angle_alpha   90.00
_cell.angle_beta   90.00
_cell.angle_gamma   90.00
#
_symmetry.space_group_name_H-M   'P 1'
#
loop_
_entity.id
_entity.type
_entity.pdbx_description
1 polymer ?
#
loop_
_entity_poly.entity_id
_entity_poly.type
_entity_poly.pdbx_seq_one_letter_code
_entity_poly.pdbx_strand_id
1 'polypeptide(L)'
;SRAWRRWYSLPVWTDDLRPNQLLREPFCRECARCGLRVRATDVDHVVPFEGDWSKFVDPDNLQSLCHSCHGRKPAAESRAKARGKRR
;
A
#
# COMPACT_ATOMS: atom_id res chain seq x y z
N SER A 1 16.00 -6.24 -5.05
CA SER A 1 14.71 -6.52 -5.60
C SER A 1 13.92 -7.56 -4.81
N ARG A 2 14.27 -8.84 -4.94
CA ARG A 2 13.51 -9.90 -4.26
C ARG A 2 13.91 -10.08 -2.79
N ALA A 3 15.09 -9.63 -2.41
CA ALA A 3 15.57 -9.77 -1.04
C ALA A 3 14.64 -9.05 -0.04
N TRP A 4 14.03 -7.96 -0.42
CA TRP A 4 13.14 -7.19 0.46
C TRP A 4 11.77 -7.86 0.68
N ARG A 5 11.40 -8.91 -0.08
CA ARG A 5 10.16 -9.66 0.18
C ARG A 5 10.16 -10.30 1.57
N ARG A 6 11.35 -10.60 2.09
CA ARG A 6 11.50 -11.15 3.45
C ARG A 6 11.03 -10.17 4.51
N TRP A 7 11.05 -8.89 4.22
CA TRP A 7 10.64 -7.86 5.18
C TRP A 7 9.17 -8.02 5.58
N TYR A 8 8.32 -8.53 4.67
CA TYR A 8 6.90 -8.74 4.95
C TYR A 8 6.64 -9.87 5.96
N SER A 9 7.62 -10.70 6.25
CA SER A 9 7.51 -11.73 7.27
C SER A 9 8.13 -11.33 8.60
N LEU A 10 8.74 -10.14 8.68
CA LEU A 10 9.33 -9.66 9.94
C LEU A 10 8.25 -9.21 10.93
N PRO A 11 8.48 -9.40 12.25
CA PRO A 11 7.51 -8.98 13.26
C PRO A 11 7.15 -7.51 13.20
N VAL A 12 8.08 -6.61 12.81
CA VAL A 12 7.76 -5.20 12.66
C VAL A 12 6.63 -5.00 11.66
N TRP A 13 6.54 -5.85 10.65
CA TRP A 13 5.45 -5.79 9.68
C TRP A 13 4.22 -6.56 10.17
N THR A 14 4.39 -7.85 10.49
CA THR A 14 3.26 -8.74 10.77
C THR A 14 2.55 -8.42 12.08
N ASP A 15 3.29 -7.94 13.09
CA ASP A 15 2.76 -7.76 14.43
C ASP A 15 2.52 -6.29 14.79
N ASP A 16 3.04 -5.36 13.99
CA ASP A 16 2.96 -3.93 14.29
C ASP A 16 2.39 -3.14 13.12
N LEU A 17 3.16 -2.94 12.06
CA LEU A 17 2.77 -2.02 10.97
C LEU A 17 1.45 -2.40 10.31
N ARG A 18 1.32 -3.66 9.92
CA ARG A 18 0.13 -4.13 9.20
C ARG A 18 -1.13 -4.09 10.06
N PRO A 19 -1.18 -4.71 11.26
CA PRO A 19 -2.41 -4.67 12.04
C PRO A 19 -2.77 -3.27 12.50
N ASN A 20 -1.80 -2.45 12.85
CA ASN A 20 -2.07 -1.08 13.28
C ASN A 20 -2.62 -0.22 12.14
N GLN A 21 -2.12 -0.41 10.93
CA GLN A 21 -2.65 0.30 9.77
C GLN A 21 -4.11 -0.07 9.52
N LEU A 22 -4.46 -1.35 9.60
CA LEU A 22 -5.83 -1.81 9.41
C LEU A 22 -6.77 -1.32 10.52
N LEU A 23 -6.24 -1.10 11.73
CA LEU A 23 -7.03 -0.50 12.81
C LEU A 23 -7.29 1.00 12.55
N ARG A 24 -6.28 1.72 12.08
CA ARG A 24 -6.41 3.15 11.79
C ARG A 24 -7.29 3.41 10.57
N GLU A 25 -7.19 2.55 9.56
CA GLU A 25 -7.93 2.71 8.30
C GLU A 25 -8.54 1.36 7.93
N PRO A 26 -9.71 1.01 8.50
CA PRO A 26 -10.32 -0.31 8.29
C PRO A 26 -10.97 -0.49 6.92
N PHE A 27 -11.22 0.60 6.20
CA PHE A 27 -11.87 0.53 4.89
C PHE A 27 -10.92 0.94 3.77
N CYS A 28 -11.13 0.37 2.59
CA CYS A 28 -10.30 0.62 1.42
C CYS A 28 -10.29 2.10 1.06
N ARG A 29 -9.09 2.69 1.01
CA ARG A 29 -8.91 4.11 0.71
C ARG A 29 -9.39 4.46 -0.70
N GLU A 30 -9.10 3.61 -1.69
CA GLU A 30 -9.50 3.88 -3.07
C GLU A 30 -11.00 3.74 -3.28
N CYS A 31 -11.63 2.75 -2.65
CA CYS A 31 -13.08 2.62 -2.70
C CYS A 31 -13.76 3.81 -2.04
N ALA A 32 -13.19 4.32 -0.95
CA ALA A 32 -13.73 5.49 -0.27
C ALA A 32 -13.73 6.72 -1.17
N ARG A 33 -12.73 6.87 -2.03
CA ARG A 33 -12.69 7.98 -3.00
C ARG A 33 -13.84 7.91 -4.00
N CYS A 34 -14.35 6.71 -4.24
CA CYS A 34 -15.49 6.48 -5.14
C CYS A 34 -16.82 6.50 -4.39
N GLY A 35 -16.83 6.86 -3.12
CA GLY A 35 -18.03 6.87 -2.29
C GLY A 35 -18.47 5.50 -1.82
N LEU A 36 -17.60 4.51 -1.89
CA LEU A 36 -17.89 3.14 -1.49
C LEU A 36 -17.23 2.81 -0.16
N ARG A 37 -17.88 1.98 0.63
CA ARG A 37 -17.37 1.54 1.93
C ARG A 37 -17.07 0.05 1.87
N VAL A 38 -15.84 -0.28 1.48
CA VAL A 38 -15.38 -1.66 1.32
C VAL A 38 -14.28 -1.94 2.33
N ARG A 39 -14.41 -3.05 3.06
CA ARG A 39 -13.44 -3.43 4.08
C ARG A 39 -12.08 -3.66 3.45
N ALA A 40 -11.05 -3.08 4.06
CA ALA A 40 -9.67 -3.30 3.63
C ALA A 40 -9.15 -4.61 4.19
N THR A 41 -8.39 -5.33 3.37
CA THR A 41 -7.74 -6.57 3.76
C THR A 41 -6.24 -6.51 3.55
N ASP A 42 -5.78 -5.56 2.74
CA ASP A 42 -4.38 -5.44 2.34
C ASP A 42 -3.80 -4.11 2.79
N VAL A 43 -2.52 -4.11 3.12
CA VAL A 43 -1.78 -2.89 3.44
C VAL A 43 -0.71 -2.69 2.40
N ASP A 44 -0.64 -1.50 1.83
CA ASP A 44 0.25 -1.16 0.75
C ASP A 44 1.02 0.11 1.09
N HIS A 45 2.14 0.34 0.40
CA HIS A 45 2.92 1.57 0.54
C HIS A 45 2.41 2.62 -0.44
N VAL A 46 2.19 3.83 0.06
CA VAL A 46 1.74 4.95 -0.78
C VAL A 46 2.82 5.28 -1.80
N VAL A 47 4.05 5.46 -1.30
CA VAL A 47 5.23 5.64 -2.15
C VAL A 47 6.00 4.32 -2.13
N PRO A 48 6.31 3.74 -3.31
CA PRO A 48 7.07 2.49 -3.35
C PRO A 48 8.39 2.63 -2.57
N PHE A 49 8.68 1.66 -1.71
CA PHE A 49 9.88 1.75 -0.88
C PHE A 49 11.16 1.34 -1.63
N GLU A 50 11.05 0.50 -2.64
CA GLU A 50 12.15 0.13 -3.54
C GLU A 50 13.47 -0.21 -2.82
N GLY A 51 13.36 -1.03 -1.77
CA GLY A 51 14.53 -1.43 -0.99
C GLY A 51 14.94 -0.44 0.08
N ASP A 52 14.23 0.66 0.25
CA ASP A 52 14.50 1.67 1.28
C ASP A 52 13.78 1.28 2.56
N TRP A 53 14.53 0.84 3.56
CA TRP A 53 13.98 0.41 4.84
C TRP A 53 13.17 1.51 5.53
N SER A 54 13.65 2.75 5.49
CA SER A 54 12.96 3.85 6.16
C SER A 54 11.58 4.10 5.56
N LYS A 55 11.41 3.92 4.27
CA LYS A 55 10.12 4.02 3.60
C LYS A 55 9.23 2.81 3.89
N PHE A 56 9.86 1.63 4.02
CA PHE A 56 9.13 0.40 4.30
C PHE A 56 8.46 0.43 5.67
N VAL A 57 9.17 0.92 6.69
CA VAL A 57 8.68 0.93 8.07
C VAL A 57 7.96 2.22 8.47
N ASP A 58 7.85 3.18 7.56
CA ASP A 58 7.19 4.44 7.84
C ASP A 58 5.66 4.25 7.91
N PRO A 59 5.06 4.38 9.10
CA PRO A 59 3.61 4.20 9.24
C PRO A 59 2.80 5.22 8.44
N ASP A 60 3.38 6.39 8.16
CA ASP A 60 2.70 7.43 7.37
C ASP A 60 2.75 7.14 5.87
N ASN A 61 3.54 6.17 5.47
CA ASN A 61 3.65 5.73 4.07
C ASN A 61 2.80 4.49 3.78
N LEU A 62 1.82 4.20 4.62
CA LEU A 62 0.96 3.02 4.45
C LEU A 62 -0.47 3.44 4.12
N GLN A 63 -1.15 2.58 3.37
CA GLN A 63 -2.56 2.75 3.06
C GLN A 63 -3.27 1.42 3.10
N SER A 64 -4.55 1.45 3.44
CA SER A 64 -5.39 0.25 3.49
C SER A 64 -6.16 0.11 2.18
N LEU A 65 -6.13 -1.08 1.60
CA LEU A 65 -6.81 -1.34 0.33
C LEU A 65 -7.56 -2.68 0.41
N CYS A 66 -8.64 -2.79 -0.36
CA CYS A 66 -9.23 -4.10 -0.60
C CYS A 66 -8.36 -4.85 -1.61
N HIS A 67 -8.51 -6.17 -1.66
CA HIS A 67 -7.66 -6.99 -2.52
C HIS A 67 -7.74 -6.55 -3.99
N SER A 68 -8.92 -6.21 -4.46
CA SER A 68 -9.15 -5.77 -5.84
C SER A 68 -8.37 -4.49 -6.18
N CYS A 69 -8.45 -3.47 -5.31
CA CYS A 69 -7.75 -2.21 -5.53
C CYS A 69 -6.23 -2.39 -5.43
N HIS A 70 -5.77 -3.22 -4.50
CA HIS A 70 -4.35 -3.52 -4.35
C HIS A 70 -3.80 -4.17 -5.62
N GLY A 71 -4.55 -5.11 -6.19
CA GLY A 71 -4.14 -5.78 -7.42
C GLY A 71 -4.07 -4.85 -8.63
N ARG A 72 -4.87 -3.77 -8.65
CA ARG A 72 -4.88 -2.81 -9.77
C ARG A 72 -3.86 -1.68 -9.64
N LYS A 73 -3.33 -1.46 -8.46
CA LYS A 73 -2.45 -0.33 -8.19
C LYS A 73 -1.25 -0.22 -9.14
N PRO A 74 -0.48 -1.31 -9.40
CA PRO A 74 0.67 -1.19 -10.29
C PRO A 74 0.32 -0.69 -11.69
N ALA A 75 -0.80 -1.15 -12.27
CA ALA A 75 -1.23 -0.69 -13.59
C ALA A 75 -1.62 0.78 -13.57
N ALA A 76 -2.31 1.22 -12.52
CA ALA A 76 -2.70 2.61 -12.35
C ALA A 76 -1.48 3.52 -12.21
N GLU A 77 -0.47 3.10 -11.45
CA GLU A 77 0.79 3.84 -11.32
C GLU A 77 1.50 3.98 -12.66
N SER A 78 1.58 2.90 -13.42
CA SER A 78 2.22 2.91 -14.73
C SER A 78 1.54 3.89 -15.68
N ARG A 79 0.22 3.90 -15.70
CA ARG A 79 -0.55 4.84 -16.54
C ARG A 79 -0.34 6.28 -16.12
N ALA A 80 -0.30 6.54 -14.82
CA ALA A 80 -0.07 7.88 -14.30
C ALA A 80 1.32 8.39 -14.71
N LYS A 81 2.35 7.55 -14.59
CA LYS A 81 3.71 7.89 -15.00
C LYS A 81 3.79 8.18 -16.50
N ALA A 82 3.15 7.35 -17.31
CA ALA A 82 3.14 7.54 -18.76
C ALA A 82 2.51 8.87 -19.15
N ARG A 83 1.38 9.22 -18.53
CA ARG A 83 0.74 10.51 -18.77
C ARG A 83 1.61 11.69 -18.35
N GLY A 84 2.28 11.56 -17.22
CA GLY A 84 3.19 12.60 -16.74
C GLY A 84 4.32 12.88 -17.70
N LYS A 85 4.86 11.84 -18.34
CA LYS A 85 5.96 11.97 -19.28
C LYS A 85 5.58 12.68 -20.58
N ARG A 86 4.31 12.69 -20.93
CA ARG A 86 3.84 13.31 -22.17
C ARG A 86 3.70 14.81 -22.08
N ARG A 87 3.82 15.35 -20.91
CA ARG A 87 3.72 16.78 -20.66
C ARG A 87 5.12 17.40 -20.51
#